data_5d56c70b513dcf69ba972e7196d96899
#
_entry.id   5d56c70b513dcf69ba972e7196d96899
#
_cell.length_a   1.000
_cell.length_b   1.000
_cell.length_c   1.000
_cell.angle_alpha   90.00
_cell.angle_beta   90.00
_cell.angle_gamma   90.00
#
_symmetry.space_group_name_H-M   'P 1'
#
loop_
_entity.id
_entity.type
_entity.pdbx_description
1 polymer ?
#
loop_
_entity_poly.entity_id
_entity_poly.type
_entity_poly.pdbx_seq_one_letter_code
_entity_poly.pdbx_strand_id
1 'polypeptide(L)'
;IVYLTRADFEGTFPKENVDTRAMTDNVKALNLYTAEMAEDFIKDTDEPVTTGAKNGLKVEEDGYITELGYQLGKNYDDPQWDSLLDQLTKEEMENLYLHGYVRNNELPSIGKPTTREVDGPSQAGSFNQASFGTGYPNAGTMAQTWNAELAGIYGQSIGQQAAHLGYDGLYAPATNM
;
A
#
# COMPACT_ATOMS: atom_id res chain seq x y z
N ILE A 1 -7.18 27.02 -22.39
CA ILE A 1 -7.44 25.77 -23.14
C ILE A 1 -8.89 25.79 -23.54
N VAL A 2 -9.17 25.73 -24.82
CA VAL A 2 -10.52 25.55 -25.34
C VAL A 2 -10.67 24.06 -25.66
N TYR A 3 -11.57 23.39 -24.96
CA TYR A 3 -11.77 21.96 -25.15
C TYR A 3 -12.45 21.67 -26.47
N LEU A 4 -12.01 20.63 -27.15
CA LEU A 4 -12.70 20.13 -28.35
C LEU A 4 -14.14 19.77 -28.01
N THR A 5 -15.08 20.24 -28.75
CA THR A 5 -16.50 19.93 -28.60
C THR A 5 -17.02 19.08 -29.76
N ARG A 6 -17.98 18.21 -29.48
CA ARG A 6 -18.66 17.42 -30.50
C ARG A 6 -19.64 18.25 -31.33
N ALA A 7 -20.00 19.45 -30.87
CA ALA A 7 -20.95 20.29 -31.55
C ALA A 7 -20.44 20.79 -32.92
N ASP A 8 -19.14 21.08 -32.97
CA ASP A 8 -18.49 21.66 -34.15
C ASP A 8 -17.13 21.05 -34.45
N PHE A 9 -16.62 20.22 -33.58
CA PHE A 9 -15.26 19.70 -33.62
C PHE A 9 -14.17 20.79 -33.63
N GLU A 10 -14.54 21.98 -33.21
CA GLU A 10 -13.60 23.08 -33.04
C GLU A 10 -13.06 23.08 -31.63
N GLY A 11 -11.79 23.31 -31.53
CA GLY A 11 -11.07 23.37 -30.27
C GLY A 11 -9.57 23.18 -30.50
N THR A 12 -8.82 23.35 -29.45
CA THR A 12 -7.37 23.16 -29.52
C THR A 12 -6.98 21.92 -28.73
N PHE A 13 -6.45 20.94 -29.42
CA PHE A 13 -5.54 20.04 -28.75
C PHE A 13 -4.27 20.83 -28.43
N PRO A 14 -3.71 20.67 -27.21
CA PRO A 14 -2.39 21.18 -26.96
C PRO A 14 -1.44 20.54 -27.99
N LYS A 15 -0.97 21.34 -28.93
CA LYS A 15 -0.13 20.87 -30.04
C LYS A 15 1.24 20.40 -29.58
N GLU A 16 1.68 20.91 -28.46
CA GLU A 16 2.92 20.52 -27.80
C GLU A 16 2.71 20.68 -26.31
N ASN A 17 3.31 19.85 -25.52
CA ASN A 17 3.65 20.18 -24.15
C ASN A 17 4.69 21.31 -24.22
N VAL A 18 4.21 22.50 -24.59
CA VAL A 18 5.06 23.67 -24.42
C VAL A 18 5.48 23.64 -22.97
N ASP A 19 6.72 23.86 -22.72
CA ASP A 19 7.40 23.77 -21.43
C ASP A 19 6.88 24.81 -20.40
N THR A 20 5.59 25.05 -20.43
CA THR A 20 4.83 25.81 -19.43
C THR A 20 4.75 25.08 -18.10
N ARG A 21 5.24 23.84 -18.06
CA ARG A 21 5.42 23.04 -16.84
C ARG A 21 6.86 23.05 -16.34
N ALA A 22 7.74 23.81 -16.96
CA ALA A 22 9.06 24.01 -16.41
C ALA A 22 8.91 24.58 -15.00
N MET A 23 9.49 23.87 -14.03
CA MET A 23 9.51 24.36 -12.66
C MET A 23 10.15 25.73 -12.63
N THR A 24 9.53 26.66 -11.93
CA THR A 24 10.15 27.94 -11.61
C THR A 24 11.43 27.72 -10.83
N ASP A 25 12.35 28.65 -10.88
CA ASP A 25 13.62 28.50 -10.16
C ASP A 25 13.42 28.34 -8.65
N ASN A 26 12.40 28.96 -8.08
CA ASN A 26 12.03 28.76 -6.68
C ASN A 26 11.59 27.31 -6.40
N VAL A 27 10.78 26.72 -7.28
CA VAL A 27 10.34 25.33 -7.12
C VAL A 27 11.50 24.38 -7.35
N LYS A 28 12.39 24.67 -8.30
CA LYS A 28 13.62 23.88 -8.48
C LYS A 28 14.50 23.93 -7.22
N ALA A 29 14.68 25.11 -6.63
CA ALA A 29 15.47 25.26 -5.42
C ALA A 29 14.89 24.45 -4.24
N LEU A 30 13.56 24.40 -4.10
CA LEU A 30 12.88 23.60 -3.08
C LEU A 30 12.99 22.09 -3.30
N ASN A 31 13.27 21.66 -4.52
CA ASN A 31 13.41 20.24 -4.87
C ASN A 31 14.87 19.80 -5.05
N LEU A 32 15.83 20.69 -4.80
CA LEU A 32 17.23 20.31 -4.82
C LEU A 32 17.58 19.55 -3.55
N TYR A 33 18.16 18.39 -3.76
CA TYR A 33 18.78 17.63 -2.68
C TYR A 33 20.03 18.42 -2.21
N THR A 34 19.98 18.90 -0.99
CA THR A 34 21.08 19.70 -0.42
C THR A 34 22.11 18.80 0.24
N ALA A 35 23.34 19.33 0.39
CA ALA A 35 24.39 18.63 1.14
C ALA A 35 23.96 18.34 2.59
N GLU A 36 23.20 19.25 3.20
CA GLU A 36 22.63 19.09 4.54
C GLU A 36 21.63 17.93 4.60
N MET A 37 20.74 17.81 3.60
CA MET A 37 19.85 16.65 3.47
C MET A 37 20.64 15.35 3.26
N ALA A 38 21.78 15.41 2.55
CA ALA A 38 22.66 14.28 2.39
C ALA A 38 23.29 13.85 3.71
N GLU A 39 23.71 14.81 4.52
CA GLU A 39 24.28 14.53 5.84
C GLU A 39 23.24 13.90 6.78
N ASP A 40 22.01 14.40 6.76
CA ASP A 40 20.92 13.83 7.55
C ASP A 40 20.54 12.41 7.11
N PHE A 41 20.61 12.14 5.81
CA PHE A 41 20.33 10.82 5.27
C PHE A 41 21.47 9.81 5.55
N ILE A 42 22.69 10.26 5.65
CA ILE A 42 23.90 9.45 5.91
C ILE A 42 24.18 9.34 7.41
N LYS A 43 23.55 10.16 8.24
CA LYS A 43 23.57 9.94 9.69
C LYS A 43 22.96 8.60 10.00
N ASP A 44 23.82 7.59 9.97
CA ASP A 44 23.60 6.34 10.65
C ASP A 44 23.42 6.70 12.13
N THR A 45 22.19 6.81 12.56
CA THR A 45 21.90 6.78 13.99
C THR A 45 22.19 5.34 14.38
N ASP A 46 23.38 5.07 14.86
CA ASP A 46 23.86 3.76 15.29
C ASP A 46 22.98 3.12 16.38
N GLU A 47 21.99 3.81 16.87
CA GLU A 47 21.03 3.34 17.84
C GLU A 47 19.83 2.70 17.14
N PRO A 48 19.61 1.39 17.33
CA PRO A 48 18.42 0.75 16.82
C PRO A 48 17.18 1.45 17.41
N VAL A 49 16.19 1.71 16.57
CA VAL A 49 14.91 2.31 16.99
C VAL A 49 14.16 1.39 17.96
N THR A 50 14.48 0.11 17.93
CA THR A 50 13.93 -0.90 18.84
C THR A 50 15.04 -1.59 19.61
N THR A 51 14.74 -1.99 20.84
CA THR A 51 15.72 -2.67 21.71
C THR A 51 15.84 -4.16 21.39
N GLY A 52 14.93 -4.72 20.58
CA GLY A 52 14.83 -6.16 20.36
C GLY A 52 14.51 -6.93 21.66
N ALA A 53 13.97 -6.22 22.65
CA ALA A 53 13.69 -6.79 23.96
C ALA A 53 12.65 -7.90 23.84
N LYS A 54 13.01 -9.08 24.34
CA LYS A 54 12.07 -10.18 24.47
C LYS A 54 11.18 -9.91 25.70
N ASN A 55 10.10 -9.18 25.50
CA ASN A 55 9.17 -8.79 26.54
C ASN A 55 8.31 -9.95 27.09
N GLY A 56 8.72 -11.19 26.85
CA GLY A 56 8.00 -12.37 27.28
C GLY A 56 6.73 -12.67 26.51
N LEU A 57 6.48 -11.92 25.44
CA LEU A 57 5.37 -12.14 24.52
C LEU A 57 5.67 -13.38 23.68
N LYS A 58 4.87 -14.42 23.86
CA LYS A 58 5.04 -15.67 23.13
C LYS A 58 4.44 -15.53 21.75
N VAL A 59 5.23 -15.85 20.74
CA VAL A 59 4.73 -16.21 19.42
C VAL A 59 4.15 -17.61 19.54
N GLU A 60 2.90 -17.82 19.17
CA GLU A 60 2.29 -19.14 19.17
C GLU A 60 3.00 -20.07 18.16
N GLU A 61 3.00 -21.37 18.42
CA GLU A 61 3.75 -22.34 17.58
C GLU A 61 3.29 -22.38 16.12
N ASP A 62 2.08 -21.89 15.84
CA ASP A 62 1.53 -21.81 14.48
C ASP A 62 1.95 -20.54 13.71
N GLY A 63 2.75 -19.67 14.32
CA GLY A 63 3.28 -18.46 13.68
C GLY A 63 2.30 -17.32 13.52
N TYR A 64 1.08 -17.45 14.07
CA TYR A 64 0.06 -16.42 14.00
C TYR A 64 -0.04 -15.65 15.31
N ILE A 65 0.08 -14.36 15.21
CA ILE A 65 -0.23 -13.28 16.15
C ILE A 65 -0.11 -13.68 17.63
N THR A 66 0.81 -13.05 18.33
CA THR A 66 0.91 -13.14 19.78
C THR A 66 -0.41 -12.80 20.47
N GLU A 67 -0.66 -13.33 21.64
CA GLU A 67 -1.85 -13.00 22.43
C GLU A 67 -1.99 -11.48 22.61
N LEU A 68 -0.89 -10.75 22.77
CA LEU A 68 -0.90 -9.30 22.84
C LEU A 68 -1.38 -8.67 21.54
N GLY A 69 -0.99 -9.16 20.38
CA GLY A 69 -1.47 -8.67 19.09
C GLY A 69 -3.00 -8.80 18.96
N TYR A 70 -3.58 -9.88 19.46
CA TYR A 70 -5.04 -10.04 19.55
C TYR A 70 -5.69 -9.07 20.52
N GLN A 71 -5.11 -8.88 21.69
CA GLN A 71 -5.63 -7.96 22.71
C GLN A 71 -5.61 -6.51 22.22
N LEU A 72 -4.52 -6.11 21.57
CA LEU A 72 -4.39 -4.77 20.99
C LEU A 72 -5.41 -4.53 19.87
N GLY A 73 -5.57 -5.49 18.98
CA GLY A 73 -6.60 -5.49 17.96
C GLY A 73 -6.68 -4.17 17.19
N LYS A 74 -7.78 -3.46 17.37
CA LYS A 74 -8.04 -2.14 16.75
C LYS A 74 -7.77 -0.95 17.66
N ASN A 75 -7.31 -1.17 18.88
CA ASN A 75 -7.02 -0.11 19.82
C ASN A 75 -5.68 0.53 19.49
N TYR A 76 -5.69 1.46 18.56
CA TYR A 76 -4.48 2.12 18.04
C TYR A 76 -3.72 2.92 19.10
N ASP A 77 -4.43 3.46 20.09
CA ASP A 77 -3.86 4.33 21.13
C ASP A 77 -3.37 3.55 22.37
N ASP A 78 -3.37 2.23 22.31
CA ASP A 78 -2.91 1.41 23.44
C ASP A 78 -1.37 1.50 23.57
N PRO A 79 -0.86 1.91 24.76
CA PRO A 79 0.59 2.05 24.96
C PRO A 79 1.36 0.72 24.86
N GLN A 80 0.69 -0.42 24.90
CA GLN A 80 1.33 -1.71 24.74
C GLN A 80 1.79 -1.98 23.29
N TRP A 81 1.34 -1.17 22.32
CA TRP A 81 1.89 -1.21 20.96
C TRP A 81 3.40 -0.98 20.95
N ASP A 82 3.88 -0.05 21.77
CA ASP A 82 5.32 0.23 21.86
C ASP A 82 6.07 -1.04 22.34
N SER A 83 5.52 -1.74 23.32
CA SER A 83 6.09 -2.98 23.83
C SER A 83 6.12 -4.12 22.81
N LEU A 84 5.09 -4.19 21.94
CA LEU A 84 5.05 -5.16 20.85
C LEU A 84 6.08 -4.81 19.79
N LEU A 85 6.12 -3.58 19.34
CA LEU A 85 7.01 -3.09 18.29
C LEU A 85 8.48 -3.11 18.72
N ASP A 86 8.74 -2.91 20.01
CA ASP A 86 10.10 -2.94 20.58
C ASP A 86 10.77 -4.32 20.47
N GLN A 87 10.01 -5.36 20.19
CA GLN A 87 10.55 -6.71 19.94
C GLN A 87 11.13 -6.90 18.54
N LEU A 88 10.82 -6.00 17.60
CA LEU A 88 11.33 -6.09 16.25
C LEU A 88 12.85 -6.00 16.22
N THR A 89 13.47 -6.79 15.38
CA THR A 89 14.90 -6.71 15.12
C THR A 89 15.19 -5.72 13.98
N LYS A 90 16.40 -5.18 13.96
CA LYS A 90 16.84 -4.31 12.85
C LYS A 90 16.72 -5.05 11.51
N GLU A 91 17.09 -6.33 11.48
CA GLU A 91 17.01 -7.15 10.26
C GLU A 91 15.56 -7.29 9.75
N GLU A 92 14.60 -7.52 10.64
CA GLU A 92 13.18 -7.58 10.27
C GLU A 92 12.69 -6.25 9.67
N MET A 93 13.09 -5.13 10.28
CA MET A 93 12.74 -3.81 9.76
C MET A 93 13.38 -3.54 8.40
N GLU A 94 14.66 -3.87 8.23
CA GLU A 94 15.35 -3.76 6.94
C GLU A 94 14.67 -4.61 5.87
N ASN A 95 14.29 -5.83 6.18
CA ASN A 95 13.59 -6.71 5.26
C ASN A 95 12.23 -6.17 4.82
N LEU A 96 11.48 -5.50 5.70
CA LEU A 96 10.23 -4.85 5.31
C LEU A 96 10.46 -3.79 4.24
N TYR A 97 11.49 -2.97 4.39
CA TYR A 97 11.78 -1.89 3.44
C TYR A 97 12.40 -2.38 2.14
N LEU A 98 13.35 -3.31 2.23
CA LEU A 98 14.14 -3.69 1.07
C LEU A 98 13.45 -4.77 0.22
N HIS A 99 12.62 -5.60 0.81
CA HIS A 99 12.05 -6.79 0.16
C HIS A 99 10.54 -6.89 0.20
N GLY A 100 9.86 -5.85 0.67
CA GLY A 100 8.39 -5.80 0.74
C GLY A 100 7.77 -5.87 -0.66
N TYR A 101 7.96 -4.85 -1.45
CA TYR A 101 7.38 -4.67 -2.79
C TYR A 101 5.84 -4.89 -2.81
N VAL A 102 5.36 -5.99 -3.38
CA VAL A 102 3.91 -6.35 -3.43
C VAL A 102 3.51 -7.30 -2.30
N ARG A 103 4.17 -7.23 -1.18
CA ARG A 103 3.92 -8.06 0.01
C ARG A 103 4.49 -7.37 1.23
N ASN A 104 3.98 -7.74 2.38
CA ASN A 104 4.65 -7.45 3.64
C ASN A 104 5.32 -8.73 4.13
N ASN A 105 6.63 -8.67 4.32
CA ASN A 105 7.39 -9.81 4.83
C ASN A 105 6.94 -10.19 6.25
N GLU A 106 7.21 -11.41 6.62
CA GLU A 106 7.00 -11.88 7.98
C GLU A 106 7.86 -11.12 8.97
N LEU A 107 7.34 -11.00 10.18
CA LEU A 107 8.03 -10.45 11.34
C LEU A 107 7.92 -11.48 12.47
N PRO A 108 8.82 -12.46 12.49
CA PRO A 108 8.75 -13.57 13.44
C PRO A 108 8.78 -13.11 14.90
N SER A 109 9.49 -12.02 15.22
CA SER A 109 9.57 -11.48 16.58
C SER A 109 8.21 -11.09 17.16
N ILE A 110 7.25 -10.75 16.31
CA ILE A 110 5.89 -10.37 16.72
C ILE A 110 4.81 -11.29 16.15
N GLY A 111 5.21 -12.41 15.55
CA GLY A 111 4.27 -13.38 14.98
C GLY A 111 3.47 -12.90 13.79
N LYS A 112 3.93 -11.87 13.07
CA LYS A 112 3.27 -11.40 11.86
C LYS A 112 3.66 -12.29 10.67
N PRO A 113 2.70 -12.92 9.97
CA PRO A 113 3.00 -13.69 8.78
C PRO A 113 3.32 -12.79 7.57
N THR A 114 3.90 -13.38 6.54
CA THR A 114 3.98 -12.75 5.22
C THR A 114 2.57 -12.54 4.66
N THR A 115 2.29 -11.36 4.11
CA THR A 115 1.07 -11.09 3.37
C THR A 115 1.38 -10.89 1.89
N ARG A 116 0.45 -11.26 1.03
CA ARG A 116 0.53 -11.12 -0.43
C ARG A 116 -0.53 -10.15 -0.91
N GLU A 117 -0.07 -9.15 -1.64
CA GLU A 117 -0.94 -8.13 -2.21
C GLU A 117 -0.86 -8.22 -3.74
N VAL A 118 -1.97 -7.94 -4.39
CA VAL A 118 -2.05 -8.02 -5.85
C VAL A 118 -2.87 -6.87 -6.42
N ASP A 119 -2.62 -6.59 -7.68
CA ASP A 119 -3.48 -5.69 -8.43
C ASP A 119 -4.89 -6.28 -8.56
N GLY A 120 -5.88 -5.41 -8.69
CA GLY A 120 -7.15 -5.94 -8.99
C GLY A 120 -8.40 -5.16 -8.67
N PRO A 121 -8.63 -3.98 -9.25
CA PRO A 121 -9.96 -3.39 -9.12
C PRO A 121 -11.02 -4.15 -9.92
N SER A 122 -10.64 -4.88 -10.96
CA SER A 122 -11.58 -5.59 -11.82
C SER A 122 -11.35 -7.09 -11.88
N GLN A 123 -10.23 -7.56 -11.35
CA GLN A 123 -9.86 -8.96 -11.30
C GLN A 123 -8.79 -9.16 -10.23
N ALA A 124 -8.95 -10.13 -9.35
CA ALA A 124 -7.89 -10.45 -8.41
C ALA A 124 -6.74 -11.17 -9.11
N GLY A 125 -5.55 -10.58 -9.07
CA GLY A 125 -4.34 -11.14 -9.67
C GLY A 125 -3.59 -10.14 -10.53
N SER A 126 -2.33 -10.36 -10.75
CA SER A 126 -1.48 -9.53 -11.58
C SER A 126 -0.81 -10.34 -12.69
N PHE A 127 -0.36 -9.66 -13.74
CA PHE A 127 0.21 -10.30 -14.94
C PHE A 127 1.43 -11.19 -14.67
N ASN A 128 2.07 -11.05 -13.54
CA ASN A 128 3.19 -11.89 -13.11
C ASN A 128 2.76 -13.01 -12.13
N GLN A 129 1.47 -13.20 -11.90
CA GLN A 129 0.93 -14.25 -11.05
C GLN A 129 0.38 -15.40 -11.91
N ALA A 130 0.50 -16.61 -11.39
CA ALA A 130 -0.01 -17.80 -12.08
C ALA A 130 -1.52 -17.98 -12.00
N SER A 131 -2.17 -17.29 -11.08
CA SER A 131 -3.60 -17.45 -10.78
C SER A 131 -4.32 -16.12 -10.87
N PHE A 132 -5.44 -16.13 -11.55
CA PHE A 132 -6.31 -14.98 -11.74
C PHE A 132 -7.74 -15.30 -11.33
N GLY A 133 -8.40 -14.32 -10.71
CA GLY A 133 -9.83 -14.36 -10.47
C GLY A 133 -10.65 -14.09 -11.73
N THR A 134 -11.95 -14.07 -11.57
CA THR A 134 -12.89 -13.69 -12.63
C THR A 134 -12.70 -12.22 -13.00
N GLY A 135 -12.72 -11.91 -14.29
CA GLY A 135 -12.76 -10.53 -14.77
C GLY A 135 -14.16 -9.92 -14.61
N TYR A 136 -14.22 -8.81 -13.90
CA TYR A 136 -15.44 -8.02 -13.70
C TYR A 136 -15.37 -6.72 -14.51
N PRO A 137 -16.49 -6.00 -14.69
CA PRO A 137 -16.46 -4.63 -15.17
C PRO A 137 -15.52 -3.77 -14.31
N ASN A 138 -14.88 -2.77 -14.90
CA ASN A 138 -14.00 -1.90 -14.13
C ASN A 138 -14.75 -1.10 -13.06
N ALA A 139 -14.03 -0.68 -12.03
CA ALA A 139 -14.62 0.00 -10.88
C ALA A 139 -15.31 1.34 -11.28
N GLY A 140 -14.79 2.04 -12.29
CA GLY A 140 -15.43 3.24 -12.83
C GLY A 140 -16.79 2.95 -13.46
N THR A 141 -16.93 1.85 -14.21
CA THR A 141 -18.23 1.41 -14.75
C THR A 141 -19.20 1.04 -13.62
N MET A 142 -18.72 0.37 -12.59
CA MET A 142 -19.54 0.04 -11.41
C MET A 142 -20.01 1.31 -10.69
N ALA A 143 -19.13 2.28 -10.50
CA ALA A 143 -19.49 3.57 -9.88
C ALA A 143 -20.57 4.33 -10.67
N GLN A 144 -20.52 4.28 -11.99
CA GLN A 144 -21.51 4.91 -12.87
C GLN A 144 -22.91 4.32 -12.79
N THR A 145 -23.07 3.14 -12.20
CA THR A 145 -24.41 2.55 -11.99
C THR A 145 -25.20 3.25 -10.90
N TRP A 146 -24.55 3.99 -9.99
CA TRP A 146 -25.15 4.59 -8.80
C TRP A 146 -25.87 3.59 -7.90
N ASN A 147 -25.58 2.31 -8.06
CA ASN A 147 -26.22 1.22 -7.33
C ASN A 147 -25.27 0.71 -6.23
N ALA A 148 -25.48 1.14 -5.00
CA ALA A 148 -24.68 0.76 -3.85
C ALA A 148 -24.78 -0.73 -3.52
N GLU A 149 -25.95 -1.36 -3.72
CA GLU A 149 -26.13 -2.79 -3.49
C GLU A 149 -25.29 -3.62 -4.48
N LEU A 150 -25.32 -3.25 -5.74
CA LEU A 150 -24.51 -3.91 -6.77
C LEU A 150 -23.01 -3.73 -6.51
N ALA A 151 -22.59 -2.57 -6.06
CA ALA A 151 -21.20 -2.33 -5.66
C ALA A 151 -20.79 -3.20 -4.45
N GLY A 152 -21.71 -3.42 -3.51
CA GLY A 152 -21.51 -4.34 -2.39
C GLY A 152 -21.33 -5.79 -2.84
N ILE A 153 -22.19 -6.28 -3.73
CA ILE A 153 -22.10 -7.63 -4.31
C ILE A 153 -20.79 -7.80 -5.07
N TYR A 154 -20.41 -6.79 -5.86
CA TYR A 154 -19.13 -6.76 -6.59
C TYR A 154 -17.94 -6.88 -5.64
N GLY A 155 -17.89 -6.05 -4.61
CA GLY A 155 -16.82 -6.08 -3.62
C GLY A 155 -16.72 -7.40 -2.87
N GLN A 156 -17.87 -7.96 -2.48
CA GLN A 156 -17.94 -9.28 -1.84
C GLN A 156 -17.41 -10.39 -2.76
N SER A 157 -17.80 -10.38 -4.03
CA SER A 157 -17.39 -11.40 -4.99
C SER A 157 -15.87 -11.39 -5.23
N ILE A 158 -15.30 -10.20 -5.47
CA ILE A 158 -13.86 -10.08 -5.72
C ILE A 158 -13.05 -10.39 -4.45
N GLY A 159 -13.53 -9.97 -3.28
CA GLY A 159 -12.89 -10.27 -2.00
C GLY A 159 -12.87 -11.75 -1.68
N GLN A 160 -13.97 -12.47 -1.92
CA GLN A 160 -14.04 -13.93 -1.76
C GLN A 160 -13.08 -14.66 -2.70
N GLN A 161 -12.97 -14.20 -3.95
CA GLN A 161 -12.01 -14.77 -4.90
C GLN A 161 -10.57 -14.50 -4.49
N ALA A 162 -10.25 -13.29 -4.05
CA ALA A 162 -8.92 -12.96 -3.56
C ALA A 162 -8.51 -13.86 -2.39
N ALA A 163 -9.40 -14.03 -1.42
CA ALA A 163 -9.16 -14.92 -0.28
C ALA A 163 -8.97 -16.38 -0.73
N HIS A 164 -9.79 -16.88 -1.67
CA HIS A 164 -9.64 -18.23 -2.21
C HIS A 164 -8.32 -18.45 -2.96
N LEU A 165 -7.81 -17.42 -3.61
CA LEU A 165 -6.53 -17.44 -4.31
C LEU A 165 -5.32 -17.24 -3.38
N GLY A 166 -5.56 -17.02 -2.09
CA GLY A 166 -4.52 -16.79 -1.08
C GLY A 166 -3.91 -15.39 -1.15
N TYR A 167 -4.70 -14.40 -1.53
CA TYR A 167 -4.30 -13.00 -1.50
C TYR A 167 -4.87 -12.32 -0.26
N ASP A 168 -4.03 -11.58 0.44
CA ASP A 168 -4.37 -10.88 1.68
C ASP A 168 -4.79 -9.43 1.44
N GLY A 169 -4.37 -8.86 0.32
CA GLY A 169 -4.68 -7.49 -0.07
C GLY A 169 -4.87 -7.30 -1.56
N LEU A 170 -5.70 -6.32 -1.91
CA LEU A 170 -5.95 -5.91 -3.28
C LEU A 170 -5.68 -4.41 -3.41
N TYR A 171 -4.98 -4.00 -4.47
CA TYR A 171 -4.90 -2.60 -4.86
C TYR A 171 -6.20 -2.20 -5.56
N ALA A 172 -7.23 -1.95 -4.75
CA ALA A 172 -8.60 -1.67 -5.17
C ALA A 172 -9.37 -0.86 -4.10
N PRO A 173 -10.48 -0.19 -4.46
CA PRO A 173 -10.94 0.07 -5.82
C PRO A 173 -10.14 1.19 -6.48
N ALA A 174 -10.09 1.22 -7.81
CA ALA A 174 -9.51 2.32 -8.58
C ALA A 174 -10.65 3.14 -9.20
N THR A 175 -11.15 4.09 -8.44
CA THR A 175 -12.23 4.99 -8.86
C THR A 175 -11.77 6.44 -8.75
N ASN A 176 -12.12 7.23 -9.75
CA ASN A 176 -11.93 8.68 -9.67
C ASN A 176 -13.08 9.28 -8.85
N MET A 177 -12.74 10.13 -7.90
CA MET A 177 -13.68 10.93 -7.13
C MET A 177 -13.67 12.38 -7.64
#